data_395ccb0a75fca4848b6ca02617c5092c
#
_entry.id   395ccb0a75fca4848b6ca02617c5092c
#
_cell.length_a   1.000
_cell.length_b   1.000
_cell.length_c   1.000
_cell.angle_alpha   90.00
_cell.angle_beta   90.00
_cell.angle_gamma   90.00
#
_symmetry.space_group_name_H-M   'P 1'
#
loop_
_entity.id
_entity.type
_entity.pdbx_description
1 polymer ?
#
loop_
_entity_poly.entity_id
_entity_poly.type
_entity_poly.pdbx_seq_one_letter_code
_entity_poly.pdbx_strand_id
1 'polypeptide(L)'
;QIARAILREAAEIDQREDELYGDDRGDELPEQLRTREGRRRALREAKERLRREREQTAEGGDDGDDEDRVEIELDPQQFVTRPQGRRAWLREGRRALEAQREREGRPVPGDRAERLFEACRRLEQELDADRAANAAYEYWRAHGVAADGSRRMAPGMVKPFELPELPTGLMNVSDPDSRVVRTQGQPGMQGYNAQLAVNDRQIIVAAEITTESPDFGHLEPMVRATQRELAALGLGDPRVVLADAGYWHQRQMQQLAGEGLPVLVPPDAGLRKGERPGWTGGMYSFMRRVLATPASHDLYRQRQITIEPVFGQIKFNRTITRFQRRGRTACRSEWRLIAATHNLLKLHQARQAAATP
;
A
#
# COMPACT_ATOMS: atom_id res chain seq x y z
N GLN A 1 -5.75 27.30 -12.79
CA GLN A 1 -5.85 26.54 -14.07
C GLN A 1 -5.93 25.02 -13.83
N ILE A 2 -5.08 24.45 -12.95
CA ILE A 2 -5.05 23.01 -12.62
C ILE A 2 -6.39 22.53 -12.05
N ALA A 3 -6.97 23.24 -11.06
CA ALA A 3 -8.26 22.87 -10.48
C ALA A 3 -9.40 22.84 -11.53
N ARG A 4 -9.40 23.75 -12.51
CA ARG A 4 -10.38 23.75 -13.58
C ARG A 4 -10.17 22.64 -14.60
N ALA A 5 -8.93 22.18 -14.79
CA ALA A 5 -8.63 21.03 -15.61
C ALA A 5 -9.13 19.73 -14.95
N ILE A 6 -8.85 19.57 -13.66
CA ILE A 6 -9.32 18.42 -12.88
C ILE A 6 -10.85 18.34 -12.82
N LEU A 7 -11.54 19.48 -12.63
CA LEU A 7 -13.00 19.53 -12.63
C LEU A 7 -13.61 19.21 -14.00
N ARG A 8 -12.97 19.62 -15.09
CA ARG A 8 -13.39 19.25 -16.45
C ARG A 8 -13.21 17.75 -16.69
N GLU A 9 -12.03 17.22 -16.36
CA GLU A 9 -11.74 15.81 -16.49
C GLU A 9 -12.73 14.95 -15.67
N ALA A 10 -13.05 15.36 -14.43
CA ALA A 10 -14.05 14.70 -13.62
C ALA A 10 -15.45 14.74 -14.26
N ALA A 11 -15.87 15.90 -14.79
CA ALA A 11 -17.17 16.02 -15.45
C ALA A 11 -17.25 15.20 -16.76
N GLU A 12 -16.14 15.10 -17.50
CA GLU A 12 -16.08 14.25 -18.71
C GLU A 12 -16.12 12.75 -18.37
N ILE A 13 -15.57 12.35 -17.21
CA ILE A 13 -15.65 10.98 -16.72
C ILE A 13 -17.06 10.69 -16.25
N ASP A 14 -17.67 11.55 -15.43
CA ASP A 14 -19.03 11.41 -14.95
C ASP A 14 -20.04 11.30 -16.12
N GLN A 15 -19.91 12.20 -17.12
CA GLN A 15 -20.76 12.15 -18.32
C GLN A 15 -20.59 10.84 -19.09
N ARG A 16 -19.37 10.33 -19.21
CA ARG A 16 -19.09 9.06 -19.89
C ARG A 16 -19.60 7.85 -19.11
N GLU A 17 -19.56 7.91 -17.78
CA GLU A 17 -20.15 6.89 -16.89
C GLU A 17 -21.69 6.92 -17.00
N ASP A 18 -22.32 8.09 -17.02
CA ASP A 18 -23.77 8.24 -17.20
C ASP A 18 -24.22 7.75 -18.58
N GLU A 19 -23.46 8.01 -19.65
CA GLU A 19 -23.75 7.51 -21.01
C GLU A 19 -23.62 5.97 -21.10
N LEU A 20 -22.67 5.37 -20.36
CA LEU A 20 -22.41 3.94 -20.36
C LEU A 20 -23.36 3.14 -19.46
N TYR A 21 -23.78 3.70 -18.36
CA TYR A 21 -24.50 2.97 -17.30
C TYR A 21 -25.95 3.43 -17.08
N GLY A 22 -26.32 4.63 -17.57
CA GLY A 22 -27.64 5.21 -17.33
C GLY A 22 -27.99 5.24 -15.84
N ASP A 23 -29.16 4.72 -15.50
CA ASP A 23 -29.62 4.59 -14.10
C ASP A 23 -28.99 3.40 -13.34
N ASP A 24 -28.19 2.54 -14.01
CA ASP A 24 -27.49 1.45 -13.36
C ASP A 24 -26.32 2.01 -12.53
N ARG A 25 -26.28 1.62 -11.27
CA ARG A 25 -25.13 1.88 -10.42
C ARG A 25 -23.95 1.07 -10.96
N GLY A 26 -22.93 1.67 -11.54
CA GLY A 26 -21.77 1.01 -12.14
C GLY A 26 -20.96 0.08 -11.20
N ASP A 27 -21.43 -0.12 -9.96
CA ASP A 27 -20.90 -1.06 -8.97
C ASP A 27 -21.66 -2.40 -8.92
N GLU A 28 -22.73 -2.58 -9.69
CA GLU A 28 -23.45 -3.84 -9.73
C GLU A 28 -22.64 -4.94 -10.43
N LEU A 29 -22.60 -6.12 -9.80
CA LEU A 29 -21.97 -7.28 -10.41
C LEU A 29 -22.68 -7.65 -11.72
N PRO A 30 -21.97 -7.78 -12.85
CA PRO A 30 -22.52 -8.30 -14.08
C PRO A 30 -23.28 -9.60 -13.80
N GLU A 31 -24.40 -9.81 -14.48
CA GLU A 31 -25.28 -10.96 -14.24
C GLU A 31 -24.51 -12.30 -14.35
N GLN A 32 -23.59 -12.38 -15.31
CA GLN A 32 -22.70 -13.51 -15.50
C GLN A 32 -21.73 -13.76 -14.33
N LEU A 33 -21.49 -12.77 -13.46
CA LEU A 33 -20.63 -12.92 -12.28
C LEU A 33 -21.40 -13.18 -10.98
N ARG A 34 -22.72 -13.13 -11.01
CA ARG A 34 -23.56 -13.41 -9.84
C ARG A 34 -23.48 -14.88 -9.41
N THR A 35 -23.27 -15.80 -10.34
CA THR A 35 -23.15 -17.22 -10.05
C THR A 35 -21.71 -17.70 -9.97
N ARG A 36 -21.45 -18.79 -9.23
CA ARG A 36 -20.13 -19.44 -9.15
C ARG A 36 -19.64 -19.96 -10.51
N GLU A 37 -20.57 -20.50 -11.31
CA GLU A 37 -20.27 -21.02 -12.64
C GLU A 37 -19.97 -19.88 -13.62
N GLY A 38 -20.72 -18.78 -13.57
CA GLY A 38 -20.46 -17.60 -14.38
C GLY A 38 -19.08 -17.01 -14.11
N ARG A 39 -18.70 -16.88 -12.82
CA ARG A 39 -17.35 -16.44 -12.44
C ARG A 39 -16.24 -17.35 -12.97
N ARG A 40 -16.42 -18.69 -12.90
CA ARG A 40 -15.46 -19.65 -13.46
C ARG A 40 -15.35 -19.58 -14.97
N ARG A 41 -16.48 -19.33 -15.66
CA ARG A 41 -16.49 -19.15 -17.11
C ARG A 41 -15.76 -17.89 -17.52
N ALA A 42 -16.06 -16.76 -16.90
CA ALA A 42 -15.42 -15.47 -17.16
C ALA A 42 -13.90 -15.53 -16.93
N LEU A 43 -13.46 -16.19 -15.86
CA LEU A 43 -12.03 -16.44 -15.62
C LEU A 43 -11.37 -17.29 -16.71
N ARG A 44 -12.05 -18.33 -17.20
CA ARG A 44 -11.51 -19.16 -18.30
C ARG A 44 -11.42 -18.37 -19.62
N GLU A 45 -12.45 -17.63 -19.95
CA GLU A 45 -12.47 -16.78 -21.16
C GLU A 45 -11.39 -15.70 -21.11
N ALA A 46 -11.20 -15.05 -19.97
CA ALA A 46 -10.12 -14.08 -19.79
C ALA A 46 -8.73 -14.74 -19.89
N LYS A 47 -8.55 -15.94 -19.32
CA LYS A 47 -7.31 -16.70 -19.42
C LYS A 47 -6.99 -17.12 -20.87
N GLU A 48 -7.99 -17.56 -21.62
CA GLU A 48 -7.84 -17.87 -23.04
C GLU A 48 -7.49 -16.63 -23.88
N ARG A 49 -8.10 -15.48 -23.57
CA ARG A 49 -7.77 -14.20 -24.21
C ARG A 49 -6.33 -13.79 -23.92
N LEU A 50 -5.90 -13.82 -22.66
CA LEU A 50 -4.52 -13.55 -22.25
C LEU A 50 -3.51 -14.47 -22.93
N ARG A 51 -3.85 -15.75 -23.03
CA ARG A 51 -2.99 -16.71 -23.73
C ARG A 51 -2.85 -16.37 -25.21
N ARG A 52 -3.95 -16.03 -25.90
CA ARG A 52 -3.91 -15.62 -27.32
C ARG A 52 -3.11 -14.34 -27.51
N GLU A 53 -3.27 -13.35 -26.63
CA GLU A 53 -2.49 -12.13 -26.68
C GLU A 53 -0.99 -12.40 -26.53
N ARG A 54 -0.58 -13.26 -25.57
CA ARG A 54 0.81 -13.68 -25.42
C ARG A 54 1.35 -14.46 -26.63
N GLU A 55 0.55 -15.36 -27.20
CA GLU A 55 0.94 -16.12 -28.40
C GLU A 55 1.13 -15.18 -29.61
N GLN A 56 0.26 -14.19 -29.80
CA GLN A 56 0.36 -13.19 -30.86
C GLN A 56 1.59 -12.28 -30.70
N THR A 57 1.91 -11.86 -29.48
CA THR A 57 3.12 -11.07 -29.19
C THR A 57 4.39 -11.88 -29.42
N ALA A 58 4.39 -13.18 -29.08
CA ALA A 58 5.53 -14.08 -29.31
C ALA A 58 5.76 -14.39 -30.80
N GLU A 59 4.70 -14.44 -31.63
CA GLU A 59 4.80 -14.66 -33.08
C GLU A 59 5.21 -13.41 -33.85
N GLY A 60 4.99 -12.22 -33.29
CA GLY A 60 5.30 -10.92 -33.92
C GLY A 60 6.78 -10.57 -33.99
N GLY A 61 7.67 -11.35 -33.39
CA GLY A 61 9.13 -11.19 -33.50
C GLY A 61 9.68 -9.83 -33.02
N ASP A 62 8.89 -9.07 -32.35
CA ASP A 62 9.30 -7.83 -31.71
C ASP A 62 9.79 -8.15 -30.28
N ASP A 63 11.06 -7.80 -29.99
CA ASP A 63 11.59 -7.78 -28.62
C ASP A 63 10.89 -6.71 -27.74
N GLY A 64 9.64 -6.39 -28.10
CA GLY A 64 8.76 -5.55 -27.32
C GLY A 64 8.61 -6.16 -25.94
N ASP A 65 9.01 -5.42 -24.93
CA ASP A 65 8.77 -5.67 -23.51
C ASP A 65 7.42 -6.37 -23.35
N ASP A 66 7.45 -7.63 -22.91
CA ASP A 66 6.24 -8.38 -22.58
C ASP A 66 5.61 -7.67 -21.36
N GLU A 67 4.84 -6.61 -21.65
CA GLU A 67 4.24 -5.70 -20.66
C GLU A 67 3.40 -6.43 -19.60
N ASP A 68 3.06 -7.70 -19.86
CA ASP A 68 2.33 -8.56 -18.94
C ASP A 68 3.25 -9.48 -18.11
N ARG A 69 4.56 -9.46 -18.40
CA ARG A 69 5.51 -10.28 -17.66
C ARG A 69 5.70 -9.77 -16.26
N VAL A 70 5.50 -10.64 -15.31
CA VAL A 70 5.74 -10.35 -13.89
C VAL A 70 7.24 -10.50 -13.64
N GLU A 71 7.96 -9.37 -13.64
CA GLU A 71 9.36 -9.29 -13.28
C GLU A 71 9.51 -9.10 -11.76
N ILE A 72 9.57 -10.20 -11.04
CA ILE A 72 9.80 -10.17 -9.60
C ILE A 72 11.15 -10.79 -9.30
N GLU A 73 12.14 -9.97 -9.03
CA GLU A 73 13.39 -10.37 -8.41
C GLU A 73 13.27 -10.35 -6.89
N LEU A 74 13.27 -11.51 -6.29
CA LEU A 74 13.36 -11.66 -4.84
C LEU A 74 14.74 -12.19 -4.49
N ASP A 75 15.64 -11.29 -4.06
CA ASP A 75 16.97 -11.67 -3.62
C ASP A 75 16.88 -12.48 -2.30
N PRO A 76 17.22 -13.79 -2.33
CA PRO A 76 17.21 -14.60 -1.12
C PRO A 76 18.13 -14.07 -0.01
N GLN A 77 19.15 -13.28 -0.33
CA GLN A 77 20.09 -12.74 0.65
C GLN A 77 19.50 -11.56 1.44
N GLN A 78 18.56 -10.81 0.90
CA GLN A 78 17.93 -9.69 1.59
C GLN A 78 17.03 -10.12 2.76
N PHE A 79 16.60 -11.38 2.81
CA PHE A 79 15.77 -11.94 3.87
C PHE A 79 16.57 -12.53 5.04
N VAL A 80 17.81 -12.17 5.17
CA VAL A 80 18.85 -12.87 5.96
C VAL A 80 18.71 -12.81 7.49
N THR A 81 17.92 -11.93 8.07
CA THR A 81 18.01 -11.69 9.52
C THR A 81 17.08 -12.50 10.42
N ARG A 82 16.06 -13.17 9.87
CA ARG A 82 15.17 -14.07 10.65
C ARG A 82 14.61 -15.17 9.76
N PRO A 83 14.37 -16.38 10.29
CA PRO A 83 13.68 -17.45 9.57
C PRO A 83 12.29 -16.94 9.21
N GLN A 84 12.12 -16.53 7.97
CA GLN A 84 10.85 -16.05 7.44
C GLN A 84 10.15 -17.22 6.78
N GLY A 85 8.97 -17.55 7.25
CA GLY A 85 8.16 -18.57 6.63
C GLY A 85 7.66 -18.15 5.24
N ARG A 86 7.23 -19.12 4.43
CA ARG A 86 6.70 -18.92 3.07
C ARG A 86 5.73 -17.72 2.94
N ARG A 87 4.87 -17.47 3.94
CA ARG A 87 3.93 -16.34 3.91
C ARG A 87 4.60 -14.96 3.84
N ALA A 88 5.82 -14.84 4.34
CA ALA A 88 6.56 -13.59 4.24
C ALA A 88 7.06 -13.38 2.80
N TRP A 89 7.57 -14.44 2.17
CA TRP A 89 8.01 -14.41 0.79
C TRP A 89 6.87 -14.10 -0.18
N LEU A 90 5.71 -14.74 -0.01
CA LEU A 90 4.52 -14.45 -0.81
C LEU A 90 4.08 -12.98 -0.67
N ARG A 91 4.17 -12.40 0.53
CA ARG A 91 3.88 -10.98 0.72
C ARG A 91 4.87 -10.08 -0.02
N GLU A 92 6.15 -10.40 0.02
CA GLU A 92 7.15 -9.62 -0.71
C GLU A 92 6.98 -9.74 -2.22
N GLY A 93 6.69 -10.92 -2.73
CA GLY A 93 6.36 -11.09 -4.15
C GLY A 93 5.18 -10.22 -4.57
N ARG A 94 4.13 -10.17 -3.78
CA ARG A 94 2.99 -9.30 -4.05
C ARG A 94 3.31 -7.82 -3.92
N ARG A 95 4.20 -7.43 -2.99
CA ARG A 95 4.69 -6.04 -2.89
C ARG A 95 5.48 -5.64 -4.11
N ALA A 96 6.38 -6.51 -4.58
CA ALA A 96 7.14 -6.27 -5.80
C ALA A 96 6.21 -6.09 -7.00
N LEU A 97 5.18 -6.95 -7.13
CA LEU A 97 4.16 -6.82 -8.17
C LEU A 97 3.40 -5.50 -8.08
N GLU A 98 2.98 -5.09 -6.88
CA GLU A 98 2.28 -3.80 -6.70
C GLU A 98 3.19 -2.60 -7.03
N ALA A 99 4.48 -2.69 -6.69
CA ALA A 99 5.45 -1.67 -7.06
C ALA A 99 5.69 -1.62 -8.58
N GLN A 100 5.67 -2.76 -9.26
CA GLN A 100 5.71 -2.84 -10.72
C GLN A 100 4.49 -2.15 -11.33
N ARG A 101 3.28 -2.52 -10.93
CA ARG A 101 2.02 -1.91 -11.38
C ARG A 101 1.98 -0.39 -11.16
N GLU A 102 2.56 0.07 -10.05
CA GLU A 102 2.64 1.51 -9.77
C GLU A 102 3.58 2.23 -10.74
N ARG A 103 4.68 1.62 -11.12
CA ARG A 103 5.61 2.16 -12.14
C ARG A 103 4.98 2.19 -13.52
N GLU A 104 4.26 1.14 -13.90
CA GLU A 104 3.55 1.05 -15.16
C GLU A 104 2.43 2.11 -15.27
N GLY A 105 1.78 2.44 -14.16
CA GLY A 105 0.81 3.54 -14.09
C GLY A 105 -0.43 3.36 -14.98
N ARG A 106 -0.77 2.13 -15.35
CA ARG A 106 -1.92 1.85 -16.22
C ARG A 106 -3.22 2.34 -15.59
N PRO A 107 -4.03 3.12 -16.30
CA PRO A 107 -5.33 3.56 -15.79
C PRO A 107 -6.30 2.37 -15.71
N VAL A 108 -7.22 2.44 -14.75
CA VAL A 108 -8.35 1.49 -14.70
C VAL A 108 -9.25 1.74 -15.90
N PRO A 109 -9.59 0.70 -16.70
CA PRO A 109 -10.45 0.86 -17.86
C PRO A 109 -11.83 1.41 -17.51
N GLY A 110 -12.35 2.31 -18.35
CA GLY A 110 -13.71 2.86 -18.21
C GLY A 110 -14.80 1.82 -18.51
N ASP A 111 -14.56 0.97 -19.50
CA ASP A 111 -15.51 -0.07 -19.89
C ASP A 111 -15.58 -1.23 -18.89
N ARG A 112 -16.79 -1.75 -18.69
CA ARG A 112 -17.05 -2.79 -17.69
C ARG A 112 -16.46 -4.16 -18.07
N ALA A 113 -16.49 -4.51 -19.35
CA ALA A 113 -15.93 -5.76 -19.83
C ALA A 113 -14.41 -5.73 -19.76
N GLU A 114 -13.79 -4.60 -20.10
CA GLU A 114 -12.36 -4.41 -19.98
C GLU A 114 -11.91 -4.39 -18.50
N ARG A 115 -12.70 -3.81 -17.58
CA ARG A 115 -12.41 -3.91 -16.14
C ARG A 115 -12.47 -5.36 -15.63
N LEU A 116 -13.40 -6.17 -16.13
CA LEU A 116 -13.45 -7.59 -15.79
C LEU A 116 -12.21 -8.31 -16.31
N PHE A 117 -11.82 -8.04 -17.55
CA PHE A 117 -10.60 -8.60 -18.13
C PHE A 117 -9.37 -8.19 -17.33
N GLU A 118 -9.23 -6.91 -17.02
CA GLU A 118 -8.14 -6.39 -16.19
C GLU A 118 -8.11 -7.04 -14.79
N ALA A 119 -9.25 -7.24 -14.16
CA ALA A 119 -9.32 -7.93 -12.88
C ALA A 119 -8.84 -9.39 -12.99
N CYS A 120 -9.18 -10.09 -14.06
CA CYS A 120 -8.70 -11.44 -14.32
C CYS A 120 -7.20 -11.47 -14.60
N ARG A 121 -6.70 -10.56 -15.43
CA ARG A 121 -5.27 -10.39 -15.73
C ARG A 121 -4.46 -10.18 -14.45
N ARG A 122 -4.92 -9.32 -13.56
CA ARG A 122 -4.26 -9.05 -12.27
C ARG A 122 -4.27 -10.25 -11.34
N LEU A 123 -5.31 -11.06 -11.35
CA LEU A 123 -5.34 -12.31 -10.58
C LEU A 123 -4.31 -13.33 -11.09
N GLU A 124 -4.13 -13.44 -12.40
CA GLU A 124 -3.08 -14.28 -12.99
C GLU A 124 -1.69 -13.75 -12.62
N GLN A 125 -1.44 -12.46 -12.72
CA GLN A 125 -0.19 -11.85 -12.28
C GLN A 125 0.10 -12.11 -10.78
N GLU A 126 -0.93 -12.08 -9.92
CA GLU A 126 -0.76 -12.42 -8.50
C GLU A 126 -0.36 -13.89 -8.31
N LEU A 127 -0.90 -14.79 -9.12
CA LEU A 127 -0.51 -16.19 -9.07
C LEU A 127 0.94 -16.38 -9.56
N ASP A 128 1.36 -15.68 -10.61
CA ASP A 128 2.73 -15.71 -11.09
C ASP A 128 3.71 -15.12 -10.07
N ALA A 129 3.34 -14.04 -9.39
CA ALA A 129 4.08 -13.48 -8.26
C ALA A 129 4.21 -14.49 -7.10
N ASP A 130 3.13 -15.19 -6.78
CA ASP A 130 3.14 -16.24 -5.76
C ASP A 130 4.04 -17.43 -6.19
N ARG A 131 4.06 -17.79 -7.47
CA ARG A 131 4.98 -18.82 -8.02
C ARG A 131 6.45 -18.40 -7.89
N ALA A 132 6.79 -17.18 -8.30
CA ALA A 132 8.13 -16.64 -8.19
C ALA A 132 8.59 -16.58 -6.72
N ALA A 133 7.74 -16.07 -5.83
CA ALA A 133 8.03 -15.97 -4.41
C ALA A 133 8.19 -17.36 -3.76
N ASN A 134 7.37 -18.33 -4.15
CA ASN A 134 7.50 -19.70 -3.65
C ASN A 134 8.78 -20.36 -4.14
N ALA A 135 9.16 -20.17 -5.41
CA ALA A 135 10.41 -20.68 -5.95
C ALA A 135 11.63 -20.08 -5.22
N ALA A 136 11.63 -18.75 -5.00
CA ALA A 136 12.67 -18.08 -4.23
C ALA A 136 12.78 -18.59 -2.78
N TYR A 137 11.62 -18.82 -2.13
CA TYR A 137 11.56 -19.41 -0.79
C TYR A 137 12.13 -20.83 -0.75
N GLU A 138 11.77 -21.70 -1.72
CA GLU A 138 12.29 -23.07 -1.77
C GLU A 138 13.79 -23.10 -2.05
N TYR A 139 14.29 -22.21 -2.93
CA TYR A 139 15.71 -22.02 -3.16
C TYR A 139 16.44 -21.59 -1.89
N TRP A 140 15.95 -20.54 -1.22
CA TRP A 140 16.51 -20.06 0.05
C TRP A 140 16.52 -21.15 1.12
N ARG A 141 15.47 -21.93 1.22
CA ARG A 141 15.36 -23.02 2.16
C ARG A 141 16.39 -24.12 1.89
N ALA A 142 16.62 -24.45 0.62
CA ALA A 142 17.57 -25.48 0.21
C ALA A 142 19.03 -25.06 0.39
N HIS A 143 19.34 -23.79 0.14
CA HIS A 143 20.71 -23.28 0.01
C HIS A 143 21.09 -22.25 1.08
N GLY A 144 20.11 -21.70 1.80
CA GLY A 144 20.36 -20.64 2.79
C GLY A 144 21.12 -21.13 4.01
N VAL A 145 22.15 -20.40 4.38
CA VAL A 145 22.94 -20.60 5.61
C VAL A 145 22.75 -19.44 6.57
N ALA A 146 22.74 -19.71 7.87
CA ALA A 146 22.75 -18.68 8.90
C ALA A 146 24.15 -18.06 9.03
N ALA A 147 24.26 -16.95 9.79
CA ALA A 147 25.55 -16.26 9.99
C ALA A 147 26.62 -17.13 10.68
N ASP A 148 26.19 -18.18 11.38
CA ASP A 148 27.07 -19.16 12.03
C ASP A 148 27.46 -20.35 11.10
N GLY A 149 27.10 -20.31 9.83
CA GLY A 149 27.34 -21.35 8.85
C GLY A 149 26.39 -22.55 8.91
N SER A 150 25.45 -22.57 9.86
CA SER A 150 24.44 -23.64 9.96
C SER A 150 23.34 -23.51 8.89
N ARG A 151 22.70 -24.63 8.54
CA ARG A 151 21.52 -24.59 7.68
C ARG A 151 20.37 -23.90 8.40
N ARG A 152 19.75 -22.94 7.75
CA ARG A 152 18.65 -22.13 8.33
C ARG A 152 17.40 -22.95 8.65
N MET A 153 17.15 -24.02 7.94
CA MET A 153 16.04 -24.94 8.22
C MET A 153 16.43 -26.39 7.96
N ALA A 154 16.01 -27.28 8.84
CA ALA A 154 16.18 -28.71 8.63
C ALA A 154 15.32 -29.18 7.45
N PRO A 155 15.84 -30.07 6.57
CA PRO A 155 15.05 -30.71 5.55
C PRO A 155 13.83 -31.42 6.16
N GLY A 156 12.64 -31.26 5.59
CA GLY A 156 11.41 -31.94 6.03
C GLY A 156 10.52 -31.17 7.02
N MET A 157 10.96 -30.06 7.61
CA MET A 157 10.14 -29.28 8.54
C MET A 157 9.01 -28.45 7.88
N VAL A 158 9.01 -28.32 6.59
CA VAL A 158 8.01 -27.52 5.87
C VAL A 158 7.20 -28.42 4.96
N LYS A 159 5.90 -28.43 5.15
CA LYS A 159 4.98 -29.15 4.26
C LYS A 159 5.13 -28.65 2.83
N PRO A 160 5.08 -29.53 1.82
CA PRO A 160 4.95 -29.13 0.44
C PRO A 160 3.78 -28.17 0.28
N PHE A 161 3.95 -27.18 -0.58
CA PHE A 161 2.90 -26.23 -0.87
C PHE A 161 2.64 -26.26 -2.38
N GLU A 162 1.49 -26.76 -2.71
CA GLU A 162 1.01 -26.77 -4.08
C GLU A 162 0.28 -25.45 -4.34
N LEU A 163 0.76 -24.71 -5.30
CA LEU A 163 0.06 -23.53 -5.78
C LEU A 163 -1.17 -23.98 -6.58
N PRO A 164 -2.31 -23.29 -6.40
CA PRO A 164 -3.49 -23.62 -7.18
C PRO A 164 -3.22 -23.36 -8.68
N GLU A 165 -3.84 -24.17 -9.54
CA GLU A 165 -3.76 -23.95 -11.00
C GLU A 165 -4.44 -22.65 -11.43
N LEU A 166 -5.51 -22.28 -10.72
CA LEU A 166 -6.28 -21.05 -10.95
C LEU A 166 -6.14 -20.11 -9.77
N PRO A 167 -6.11 -18.78 -10.00
CA PRO A 167 -6.08 -17.80 -8.94
C PRO A 167 -7.23 -17.98 -7.94
N THR A 168 -6.91 -17.97 -6.66
CA THR A 168 -7.91 -18.05 -5.57
C THR A 168 -8.18 -16.70 -4.92
N GLY A 169 -7.50 -15.66 -5.35
CA GLY A 169 -7.66 -14.29 -4.86
C GLY A 169 -9.04 -13.70 -5.14
N LEU A 170 -9.34 -12.61 -4.45
CA LEU A 170 -10.52 -11.78 -4.70
C LEU A 170 -10.05 -10.43 -5.27
N MET A 171 -10.63 -10.08 -6.41
CA MET A 171 -10.37 -8.80 -7.08
C MET A 171 -11.68 -8.03 -7.23
N ASN A 172 -11.64 -6.73 -6.99
CA ASN A 172 -12.78 -5.86 -7.24
C ASN A 172 -12.86 -5.54 -8.73
N VAL A 173 -13.94 -5.93 -9.38
CA VAL A 173 -14.11 -5.67 -10.82
C VAL A 173 -14.38 -4.18 -11.10
N SER A 174 -15.03 -3.46 -10.17
CA SER A 174 -15.27 -2.02 -10.34
C SER A 174 -14.01 -1.18 -10.16
N ASP A 175 -13.08 -1.64 -9.32
CA ASP A 175 -11.79 -1.00 -9.07
C ASP A 175 -10.72 -2.08 -8.83
N PRO A 176 -10.11 -2.61 -9.89
CA PRO A 176 -9.09 -3.67 -9.79
C PRO A 176 -7.83 -3.26 -9.03
N ASP A 177 -7.58 -1.97 -8.84
CA ASP A 177 -6.49 -1.46 -8.01
C ASP A 177 -6.76 -1.62 -6.51
N SER A 178 -8.02 -1.56 -6.09
CA SER A 178 -8.40 -1.62 -4.68
C SER A 178 -8.19 -3.01 -4.08
N ARG A 179 -7.94 -3.06 -2.77
CA ARG A 179 -7.77 -4.30 -2.02
C ARG A 179 -8.69 -4.33 -0.81
N VAL A 180 -8.87 -5.52 -0.25
CA VAL A 180 -9.58 -5.66 1.03
C VAL A 180 -8.71 -5.12 2.15
N VAL A 181 -9.02 -3.93 2.63
CA VAL A 181 -8.41 -3.33 3.81
C VAL A 181 -9.18 -3.82 5.04
N ARG A 182 -8.45 -4.35 6.02
CA ARG A 182 -9.02 -4.85 7.28
C ARG A 182 -8.65 -3.90 8.41
N THR A 183 -9.64 -3.37 9.08
CA THR A 183 -9.48 -2.60 10.31
C THR A 183 -9.89 -3.48 11.49
N GLN A 184 -9.21 -3.35 12.62
CA GLN A 184 -9.53 -4.13 13.82
C GLN A 184 -11.00 -3.91 14.24
N GLY A 185 -11.74 -5.01 14.41
CA GLY A 185 -13.15 -4.97 14.83
C GLY A 185 -14.16 -4.59 13.74
N GLN A 186 -13.72 -4.43 12.49
CA GLN A 186 -14.59 -4.09 11.35
C GLN A 186 -14.52 -5.18 10.27
N PRO A 187 -15.60 -5.46 9.53
CA PRO A 187 -15.51 -6.28 8.34
C PRO A 187 -14.56 -5.64 7.32
N GLY A 188 -13.83 -6.46 6.57
CA GLY A 188 -12.93 -5.96 5.53
C GLY A 188 -13.70 -5.18 4.47
N MET A 189 -13.21 -4.02 4.10
CA MET A 189 -13.74 -3.16 3.05
C MET A 189 -12.79 -3.11 1.87
N GLN A 190 -13.34 -3.05 0.65
CA GLN A 190 -12.56 -2.74 -0.53
C GLN A 190 -12.17 -1.26 -0.50
N GLY A 191 -10.89 -0.98 -0.72
CA GLY A 191 -10.39 0.38 -0.69
C GLY A 191 -8.88 0.49 -0.66
N TYR A 192 -8.44 1.63 -0.20
CA TYR A 192 -7.04 1.99 -0.05
C TYR A 192 -6.77 2.41 1.41
N ASN A 193 -5.56 2.15 1.87
CA ASN A 193 -5.07 2.68 3.13
C ASN A 193 -4.48 4.07 2.88
N ALA A 194 -5.16 5.10 3.35
CA ALA A 194 -4.79 6.50 3.17
C ALA A 194 -3.85 6.96 4.30
N GLN A 195 -2.66 7.40 3.93
CA GLN A 195 -1.59 7.78 4.83
C GLN A 195 -1.30 9.27 4.76
N LEU A 196 -0.95 9.87 5.89
CA LEU A 196 -0.57 11.28 6.01
C LEU A 196 0.68 11.43 6.85
N ALA A 197 1.53 12.38 6.45
CA ALA A 197 2.54 12.98 7.32
C ALA A 197 2.15 14.44 7.58
N VAL A 198 2.11 14.83 8.84
CA VAL A 198 1.74 16.17 9.27
C VAL A 198 2.82 16.76 10.17
N ASN A 199 3.00 18.08 10.14
CA ASN A 199 3.87 18.78 11.07
C ASN A 199 3.14 19.16 12.37
N ASP A 200 3.85 19.73 13.33
CA ASP A 200 3.36 20.20 14.63
C ASP A 200 2.22 21.22 14.55
N ARG A 201 2.08 21.91 13.41
CA ARG A 201 0.99 22.87 13.14
C ARG A 201 -0.19 22.23 12.39
N GLN A 202 -0.22 20.93 12.29
CA GLN A 202 -1.26 20.17 11.56
C GLN A 202 -1.32 20.50 10.05
N ILE A 203 -0.19 20.92 9.47
CA ILE A 203 -0.06 21.06 8.02
C ILE A 203 0.32 19.68 7.46
N ILE A 204 -0.42 19.22 6.47
CA ILE A 204 -0.14 17.95 5.78
C ILE A 204 1.04 18.18 4.85
N VAL A 205 2.16 17.51 5.11
CA VAL A 205 3.39 17.59 4.31
C VAL A 205 3.36 16.55 3.19
N ALA A 206 2.96 15.32 3.50
CA ALA A 206 2.82 14.25 2.51
C ALA A 206 1.49 13.51 2.66
N ALA A 207 0.91 13.13 1.52
CA ALA A 207 -0.34 12.40 1.43
C ALA A 207 -0.21 11.29 0.38
N GLU A 208 -0.24 10.04 0.83
CA GLU A 208 -0.08 8.86 -0.01
C GLU A 208 -1.17 7.83 0.27
N ILE A 209 -1.38 6.94 -0.69
CA ILE A 209 -2.27 5.79 -0.52
C ILE A 209 -1.52 4.49 -0.81
N THR A 210 -1.91 3.45 -0.11
CA THR A 210 -1.42 2.10 -0.33
C THR A 210 -2.55 1.10 -0.37
N THR A 211 -2.34 -0.03 -1.01
CA THR A 211 -3.27 -1.17 -1.02
C THR A 211 -3.02 -2.14 0.11
N GLU A 212 -1.96 -1.93 0.88
CA GLU A 212 -1.63 -2.79 2.00
C GLU A 212 -2.30 -2.35 3.29
N SER A 213 -2.73 -3.32 4.06
CA SER A 213 -3.18 -3.20 5.44
C SER A 213 -2.48 -4.32 6.23
N PRO A 214 -1.82 -4.01 7.32
CA PRO A 214 -1.71 -2.79 8.11
C PRO A 214 -0.58 -1.83 7.68
N ASP A 215 -0.32 -0.79 8.48
CA ASP A 215 0.70 0.24 8.24
C ASP A 215 2.15 -0.27 8.33
N PHE A 216 2.33 -1.54 8.66
CA PHE A 216 3.61 -2.22 8.74
C PHE A 216 4.37 -2.15 7.41
N GLY A 217 5.56 -1.57 7.44
CA GLY A 217 6.40 -1.42 6.26
C GLY A 217 6.24 -0.10 5.51
N HIS A 218 5.31 0.78 5.94
CA HIS A 218 5.08 2.08 5.31
C HIS A 218 5.80 3.26 6.00
N LEU A 219 6.58 3.02 7.06
CA LEU A 219 7.33 4.07 7.75
C LEU A 219 8.31 4.77 6.80
N GLU A 220 9.23 4.02 6.20
CA GLU A 220 10.23 4.57 5.29
C GLU A 220 9.60 5.21 4.04
N PRO A 221 8.67 4.58 3.31
CA PRO A 221 7.99 5.21 2.19
C PRO A 221 7.37 6.57 2.52
N MET A 222 6.71 6.71 3.68
CA MET A 222 6.12 7.97 4.12
C MET A 222 7.17 9.01 4.50
N VAL A 223 8.27 8.60 5.13
CA VAL A 223 9.40 9.48 5.41
C VAL A 223 10.00 10.00 4.11
N ARG A 224 10.25 9.12 3.12
CA ARG A 224 10.77 9.53 1.81
C ARG A 224 9.83 10.47 1.07
N ALA A 225 8.52 10.22 1.13
CA ALA A 225 7.53 11.14 0.58
C ALA A 225 7.62 12.51 1.25
N THR A 226 7.72 12.55 2.58
CA THR A 226 7.87 13.79 3.35
C THR A 226 9.15 14.54 2.98
N GLN A 227 10.28 13.85 2.88
CA GLN A 227 11.57 14.43 2.48
C GLN A 227 11.51 15.06 1.08
N ARG A 228 10.88 14.35 0.10
CA ARG A 228 10.70 14.90 -1.26
C ARG A 228 9.91 16.19 -1.27
N GLU A 229 8.80 16.25 -0.54
CA GLU A 229 7.97 17.46 -0.47
C GLU A 229 8.69 18.62 0.22
N LEU A 230 9.41 18.36 1.32
CA LEU A 230 10.21 19.38 2.00
C LEU A 230 11.35 19.88 1.13
N ALA A 231 12.07 18.99 0.44
CA ALA A 231 13.16 19.36 -0.48
C ALA A 231 12.65 20.21 -1.66
N ALA A 232 11.46 19.91 -2.21
CA ALA A 232 10.81 20.71 -3.25
C ALA A 232 10.50 22.14 -2.80
N LEU A 233 10.35 22.36 -1.49
CA LEU A 233 10.16 23.69 -0.88
C LEU A 233 11.47 24.34 -0.41
N GLY A 234 12.63 23.71 -0.63
CA GLY A 234 13.91 24.17 -0.14
C GLY A 234 14.07 24.04 1.39
N LEU A 235 13.28 23.18 2.02
CA LEU A 235 13.32 22.90 3.45
C LEU A 235 14.18 21.67 3.74
N GLY A 236 14.79 21.63 4.93
CA GLY A 236 15.57 20.48 5.40
C GLY A 236 14.69 19.33 5.88
N ASP A 237 15.36 18.24 6.24
CA ASP A 237 14.73 17.04 6.78
C ASP A 237 13.93 17.30 8.07
N PRO A 238 12.94 16.44 8.38
CA PRO A 238 12.25 16.50 9.65
C PRO A 238 13.22 16.36 10.83
N ARG A 239 13.02 17.12 11.90
CA ARG A 239 13.86 17.00 13.12
C ARG A 239 13.65 15.67 13.82
N VAL A 240 12.43 15.14 13.76
CA VAL A 240 12.03 13.87 14.35
C VAL A 240 10.78 13.37 13.65
N VAL A 241 10.65 12.06 13.53
CA VAL A 241 9.46 11.39 13.00
C VAL A 241 8.77 10.63 14.13
N LEU A 242 7.48 10.88 14.30
CA LEU A 242 6.63 10.19 15.27
C LEU A 242 5.59 9.36 14.50
N ALA A 243 5.53 8.05 14.79
CA ALA A 243 4.49 7.19 14.21
C ALA A 243 3.92 6.23 15.26
N ASP A 244 2.76 5.65 14.99
CA ASP A 244 2.16 4.70 15.93
C ASP A 244 2.81 3.29 15.83
N ALA A 245 2.40 2.40 16.73
CA ALA A 245 2.96 1.05 16.81
C ALA A 245 2.69 0.20 15.54
N GLY A 246 1.72 0.57 14.71
CA GLY A 246 1.42 -0.07 13.43
C GLY A 246 2.56 0.06 12.44
N TYR A 247 3.29 1.15 12.50
CA TYR A 247 4.47 1.43 11.67
C TYR A 247 5.76 0.76 12.14
N TRP A 248 5.73 0.03 13.27
CA TRP A 248 6.95 -0.61 13.79
C TRP A 248 7.57 -1.55 12.77
N HIS A 249 8.70 -1.16 12.20
CA HIS A 249 9.50 -1.98 11.28
C HIS A 249 10.99 -1.82 11.59
N GLN A 250 11.57 -2.81 12.28
CA GLN A 250 12.92 -2.72 12.83
C GLN A 250 13.97 -2.31 11.80
N ARG A 251 13.95 -2.92 10.60
CA ARG A 251 14.93 -2.63 9.54
C ARG A 251 14.81 -1.18 9.05
N GLN A 252 13.59 -0.72 8.75
CA GLN A 252 13.38 0.66 8.30
C GLN A 252 13.79 1.68 9.35
N MET A 253 13.50 1.41 10.63
CA MET A 253 13.95 2.28 11.72
C MET A 253 15.46 2.31 11.86
N GLN A 254 16.15 1.16 11.73
CA GLN A 254 17.62 1.09 11.76
C GLN A 254 18.23 1.86 10.60
N GLN A 255 17.65 1.75 9.41
CA GLN A 255 18.10 2.48 8.23
C GLN A 255 17.95 4.00 8.42
N LEU A 256 16.78 4.48 8.80
CA LEU A 256 16.51 5.90 9.02
C LEU A 256 17.40 6.47 10.15
N ALA A 257 17.58 5.72 11.23
CA ALA A 257 18.48 6.11 12.32
C ALA A 257 19.96 6.16 11.86
N GLY A 258 20.38 5.23 11.00
CA GLY A 258 21.72 5.21 10.38
C GLY A 258 21.97 6.42 9.47
N GLU A 259 20.92 6.98 8.87
CA GLU A 259 20.94 8.22 8.09
C GLU A 259 20.87 9.49 8.96
N GLY A 260 20.83 9.34 10.28
CA GLY A 260 20.77 10.47 11.23
C GLY A 260 19.38 11.04 11.47
N LEU A 261 18.32 10.39 11.00
CA LEU A 261 16.94 10.83 11.24
C LEU A 261 16.37 10.18 12.51
N PRO A 262 16.09 10.96 13.58
CA PRO A 262 15.46 10.43 14.78
C PRO A 262 14.03 9.97 14.51
N VAL A 263 13.70 8.74 14.92
CA VAL A 263 12.38 8.14 14.75
C VAL A 263 11.89 7.61 16.09
N LEU A 264 10.68 7.96 16.51
CA LEU A 264 10.02 7.44 17.69
C LEU A 264 8.77 6.66 17.29
N VAL A 265 8.85 5.34 17.34
CA VAL A 265 7.76 4.41 17.05
C VAL A 265 7.68 3.37 18.16
N PRO A 266 6.56 3.21 18.86
CA PRO A 266 6.44 2.17 19.89
C PRO A 266 6.59 0.78 19.27
N PRO A 267 7.41 -0.09 19.86
CA PRO A 267 7.52 -1.47 19.38
C PRO A 267 6.34 -2.35 19.77
N ASP A 268 5.49 -1.85 20.67
CA ASP A 268 4.30 -2.53 21.19
C ASP A 268 3.11 -1.58 21.25
N ALA A 269 1.90 -2.12 21.08
CA ALA A 269 0.69 -1.39 21.44
C ALA A 269 0.68 -1.06 22.95
N GLY A 270 0.22 0.14 23.32
CA GLY A 270 0.43 0.80 24.61
C GLY A 270 0.00 0.07 25.89
N LEU A 271 -0.63 -1.09 25.81
CA LEU A 271 -1.06 -1.87 26.97
C LEU A 271 -0.06 -2.96 27.40
N ARG A 272 1.03 -3.16 26.66
CA ARG A 272 1.97 -4.24 26.97
C ARG A 272 2.96 -3.83 28.05
N LYS A 273 2.85 -4.43 29.23
CA LYS A 273 3.72 -4.14 30.39
C LYS A 273 5.12 -4.79 30.33
N GLY A 274 5.35 -5.82 29.50
CA GLY A 274 6.61 -6.55 29.43
C GLY A 274 7.19 -6.60 28.03
N GLU A 275 8.44 -7.00 27.89
CA GLU A 275 9.05 -7.27 26.60
C GLU A 275 8.42 -8.51 25.95
N ARG A 276 8.39 -8.53 24.61
CA ARG A 276 7.93 -9.73 23.89
C ARG A 276 8.98 -10.84 24.03
N PRO A 277 8.58 -12.07 24.39
CA PRO A 277 9.50 -13.19 24.41
C PRO A 277 10.20 -13.36 23.07
N GLY A 278 11.52 -13.51 23.08
CA GLY A 278 12.34 -13.63 21.88
C GLY A 278 12.60 -12.32 21.12
N TRP A 279 12.16 -11.17 21.63
CA TRP A 279 12.39 -9.84 21.02
C TRP A 279 13.34 -8.97 21.85
N THR A 280 13.88 -9.50 22.93
CA THR A 280 14.79 -8.79 23.84
C THR A 280 16.08 -8.35 23.11
N GLY A 281 16.54 -7.14 23.40
CA GLY A 281 17.75 -6.57 22.82
C GLY A 281 17.50 -5.71 21.57
N GLY A 282 18.58 -5.23 20.96
CA GLY A 282 18.59 -4.46 19.73
C GLY A 282 17.69 -3.21 19.76
N MET A 283 17.16 -2.84 18.58
CA MET A 283 16.28 -1.67 18.40
C MET A 283 14.99 -1.77 19.22
N TYR A 284 14.47 -2.97 19.48
CA TYR A 284 13.26 -3.17 20.25
C TYR A 284 13.42 -2.69 21.70
N SER A 285 14.40 -3.24 22.43
CA SER A 285 14.67 -2.83 23.82
C SER A 285 15.20 -1.39 23.91
N PHE A 286 15.97 -0.93 22.91
CA PHE A 286 16.41 0.45 22.83
C PHE A 286 15.23 1.41 22.78
N MET A 287 14.27 1.22 21.86
CA MET A 287 13.11 2.10 21.70
C MET A 287 12.20 2.08 22.93
N ARG A 288 12.04 0.92 23.59
CA ARG A 288 11.30 0.85 24.85
C ARG A 288 11.93 1.73 25.93
N ARG A 289 13.27 1.71 26.06
CA ARG A 289 13.97 2.58 27.02
C ARG A 289 13.86 4.05 26.65
N VAL A 290 14.02 4.40 25.37
CA VAL A 290 13.88 5.77 24.88
C VAL A 290 12.49 6.31 25.21
N LEU A 291 11.42 5.60 24.86
CA LEU A 291 10.05 6.03 25.09
C LEU A 291 9.65 6.05 26.59
N ALA A 292 10.39 5.36 27.46
CA ALA A 292 10.21 5.43 28.90
C ALA A 292 10.80 6.71 29.53
N THR A 293 11.65 7.47 28.80
CA THR A 293 12.17 8.73 29.31
C THR A 293 11.09 9.82 29.26
N PRO A 294 11.00 10.71 30.27
CA PRO A 294 9.99 11.78 30.29
C PRO A 294 9.98 12.62 29.03
N ALA A 295 11.14 13.05 28.55
CA ALA A 295 11.26 13.89 27.37
C ALA A 295 10.72 13.22 26.08
N SER A 296 11.07 11.96 25.85
CA SER A 296 10.59 11.22 24.66
C SER A 296 9.11 10.86 24.80
N HIS A 297 8.64 10.58 26.00
CA HIS A 297 7.23 10.32 26.26
C HIS A 297 6.38 11.56 25.95
N ASP A 298 6.79 12.74 26.42
CA ASP A 298 6.08 14.00 26.20
C ASP A 298 6.12 14.37 24.71
N LEU A 299 7.25 14.18 24.03
CA LEU A 299 7.35 14.37 22.60
C LEU A 299 6.42 13.42 21.84
N TYR A 300 6.40 12.15 22.20
CA TYR A 300 5.56 11.15 21.54
C TYR A 300 4.05 11.43 21.73
N ARG A 301 3.64 11.95 22.89
CA ARG A 301 2.24 12.36 23.14
C ARG A 301 1.75 13.42 22.16
N GLN A 302 2.64 14.27 21.64
CA GLN A 302 2.28 15.30 20.65
C GLN A 302 1.73 14.67 19.37
N ARG A 303 2.08 13.43 19.03
CA ARG A 303 1.52 12.72 17.87
C ARG A 303 -0.01 12.74 17.86
N GLN A 304 -0.65 12.39 18.97
CA GLN A 304 -2.11 12.31 19.05
C GLN A 304 -2.77 13.65 18.76
N ILE A 305 -2.31 14.70 19.43
CA ILE A 305 -2.87 16.05 19.25
C ILE A 305 -2.52 16.67 17.89
N THR A 306 -1.59 16.09 17.16
CA THR A 306 -1.17 16.58 15.85
C THR A 306 -1.93 15.88 14.70
N ILE A 307 -1.96 14.55 14.65
CA ILE A 307 -2.50 13.78 13.52
C ILE A 307 -4.00 13.51 13.64
N GLU A 308 -4.50 13.19 14.84
CA GLU A 308 -5.91 12.81 15.02
C GLU A 308 -6.89 13.94 14.66
N PRO A 309 -6.64 15.21 15.03
CA PRO A 309 -7.51 16.31 14.60
C PRO A 309 -7.56 16.49 13.08
N VAL A 310 -6.49 16.18 12.35
CA VAL A 310 -6.47 16.29 10.88
C VAL A 310 -7.42 15.27 10.27
N PHE A 311 -7.35 14.01 10.70
CA PHE A 311 -8.33 13.00 10.28
C PHE A 311 -9.75 13.34 10.72
N GLY A 312 -9.92 13.86 11.93
CA GLY A 312 -11.20 14.35 12.43
C GLY A 312 -11.79 15.46 11.55
N GLN A 313 -10.97 16.43 11.16
CA GLN A 313 -11.37 17.50 10.25
C GLN A 313 -11.82 16.97 8.89
N ILE A 314 -11.08 16.01 8.33
CA ILE A 314 -11.40 15.43 7.02
C ILE A 314 -12.68 14.60 7.11
N LYS A 315 -12.75 13.66 8.07
CA LYS A 315 -13.82 12.65 8.12
C LYS A 315 -15.12 13.19 8.71
N PHE A 316 -15.04 13.98 9.79
CA PHE A 316 -16.24 14.48 10.49
C PHE A 316 -16.70 15.84 10.00
N ASN A 317 -15.81 16.85 10.02
CA ASN A 317 -16.24 18.21 9.69
C ASN A 317 -16.49 18.39 8.19
N ARG A 318 -15.75 17.69 7.34
CA ARG A 318 -15.90 17.75 5.87
C ARG A 318 -16.65 16.56 5.30
N THR A 319 -17.03 15.59 6.14
CA THR A 319 -17.78 14.38 5.75
C THR A 319 -17.14 13.53 4.65
N ILE A 320 -15.82 13.67 4.45
CA ILE A 320 -15.08 12.91 3.45
C ILE A 320 -14.71 11.55 4.05
N THR A 321 -15.58 10.58 3.90
CA THR A 321 -15.42 9.22 4.48
C THR A 321 -14.99 8.17 3.48
N ARG A 322 -15.06 8.47 2.18
CA ARG A 322 -14.72 7.58 1.06
C ARG A 322 -14.16 8.39 -0.11
N PHE A 323 -13.38 7.74 -0.96
CA PHE A 323 -12.99 8.30 -2.25
C PHE A 323 -14.17 8.27 -3.23
N GLN A 324 -14.27 9.29 -4.05
CA GLN A 324 -15.27 9.38 -5.13
C GLN A 324 -14.73 8.81 -6.44
N ARG A 325 -13.41 8.78 -6.60
CA ARG A 325 -12.72 8.28 -7.79
C ARG A 325 -12.32 6.81 -7.61
N ARG A 326 -12.04 6.13 -8.73
CA ARG A 326 -11.57 4.74 -8.79
C ARG A 326 -10.18 4.69 -9.39
N GLY A 327 -9.43 3.65 -9.07
CA GLY A 327 -8.05 3.48 -9.46
C GLY A 327 -7.06 4.20 -8.54
N ARG A 328 -5.91 3.57 -8.31
CA ARG A 328 -4.89 4.07 -7.38
C ARG A 328 -4.45 5.50 -7.69
N THR A 329 -4.12 5.77 -8.95
CA THR A 329 -3.63 7.09 -9.38
C THR A 329 -4.67 8.18 -9.16
N ALA A 330 -5.93 7.92 -9.52
CA ALA A 330 -7.02 8.85 -9.33
C ALA A 330 -7.34 9.10 -7.85
N CYS A 331 -7.41 8.03 -7.04
CA CYS A 331 -7.62 8.14 -5.60
C CYS A 331 -6.44 8.84 -4.89
N ARG A 332 -5.19 8.62 -5.33
CA ARG A 332 -4.03 9.37 -4.82
C ARG A 332 -4.15 10.86 -5.13
N SER A 333 -4.55 11.22 -6.34
CA SER A 333 -4.79 12.61 -6.73
C SER A 333 -5.90 13.25 -5.89
N GLU A 334 -7.01 12.54 -5.68
CA GLU A 334 -8.09 12.98 -4.80
C GLU A 334 -7.60 13.17 -3.36
N TRP A 335 -6.82 12.24 -2.82
CA TRP A 335 -6.26 12.34 -1.47
C TRP A 335 -5.36 13.56 -1.30
N ARG A 336 -4.50 13.82 -2.29
CA ARG A 336 -3.64 15.01 -2.31
C ARG A 336 -4.43 16.30 -2.44
N LEU A 337 -5.52 16.31 -3.19
CA LEU A 337 -6.44 17.45 -3.27
C LEU A 337 -7.13 17.70 -1.93
N ILE A 338 -7.58 16.67 -1.25
CA ILE A 338 -8.16 16.74 0.10
C ILE A 338 -7.14 17.33 1.07
N ALA A 339 -5.89 16.88 1.03
CA ALA A 339 -4.79 17.41 1.85
C ALA A 339 -4.49 18.89 1.54
N ALA A 340 -4.41 19.26 0.26
CA ALA A 340 -4.18 20.62 -0.16
C ALA A 340 -5.29 21.57 0.33
N THR A 341 -6.55 21.17 0.23
CA THR A 341 -7.68 21.98 0.71
C THR A 341 -7.73 22.07 2.23
N HIS A 342 -7.25 21.05 2.96
CA HIS A 342 -7.04 21.15 4.41
C HIS A 342 -5.97 22.20 4.74
N ASN A 343 -4.84 22.17 4.05
CA ASN A 343 -3.76 23.14 4.26
C ASN A 343 -4.20 24.59 3.93
N LEU A 344 -4.98 24.76 2.86
CA LEU A 344 -5.55 26.08 2.52
C LEU A 344 -6.47 26.61 3.62
N LEU A 345 -7.31 25.76 4.22
CA LEU A 345 -8.15 26.14 5.35
C LEU A 345 -7.30 26.56 6.56
N LYS A 346 -6.26 25.82 6.89
CA LYS A 346 -5.31 26.16 7.96
C LYS A 346 -4.62 27.50 7.72
N LEU A 347 -4.16 27.73 6.49
CA LEU A 347 -3.53 28.99 6.11
C LEU A 347 -4.51 30.18 6.24
N HIS A 348 -5.75 29.98 5.79
CA HIS A 348 -6.80 31.00 5.92
C HIS A 348 -7.07 31.38 7.40
N GLN A 349 -7.24 30.36 8.26
CA GLN A 349 -7.44 30.56 9.69
C GLN A 349 -6.27 31.29 10.36
N ALA A 350 -5.03 30.90 10.01
CA ALA A 350 -3.83 31.55 10.54
C ALA A 350 -3.74 33.03 10.12
N ARG A 351 -4.10 33.34 8.87
CA ARG A 351 -4.15 34.75 8.39
C ARG A 351 -5.24 35.57 9.10
N GLN A 352 -6.41 34.99 9.32
CA GLN A 352 -7.47 35.66 10.06
C GLN A 352 -7.05 35.93 11.50
N ALA A 353 -6.46 34.95 12.19
CA ALA A 353 -5.96 35.13 13.55
C ALA A 353 -4.87 36.21 13.66
N ALA A 354 -4.00 36.34 12.65
CA ALA A 354 -2.98 37.37 12.59
C ALA A 354 -3.51 38.75 12.23
N ALA A 355 -4.70 38.83 11.62
CA ALA A 355 -5.36 40.12 11.26
C ALA A 355 -6.31 40.66 12.35
N THR A 356 -6.56 39.86 13.39
CA THR A 356 -7.37 40.28 14.53
C THR A 356 -6.42 40.84 15.59
N PRO A 357 -6.50 42.15 15.93
CA PRO A 357 -5.59 42.82 16.88
C PRO A 357 -5.71 42.29 18.31
#